data_a35448d5a3e92e4329861a2843cc94ee
#
_entry.id   a35448d5a3e92e4329861a2843cc94ee
#
_cell.length_a   1.000
_cell.length_b   1.000
_cell.length_c   1.000
_cell.angle_alpha   90.00
_cell.angle_beta   90.00
_cell.angle_gamma   90.00
#
_symmetry.space_group_name_H-M   'P 1'
#
loop_
_entity.id
_entity.type
_entity.pdbx_description
1 polymer ?
#
loop_
_entity_poly.entity_id
_entity_poly.type
_entity_poly.pdbx_seq_one_letter_code
_entity_poly.pdbx_strand_id
1 'polypeptide(L)'
;PVRKRRYVFSETFAAIAMAQYSIASGNKSYAEKAVKLFKQILYYKNTPGALEPKFREGFVAKGHSFCMILIDTAARIREAVDDPVLTRQIDESIAELRRDFMKPEFKAILETVGPNGEFIDSIPGRTINPGHSIETAWFILEEAKHRNWDPQLKQIGLTILNWSWEWGWDKTHGGITYFRDCKNRPQQEYWHDMKFWWPQCEAIIATLYAYEATGDPKYLEMHKQINEYTYARFPDKEYGEWFGYFHYDGTLSQPAKGNMYKGPFHIPRMLLKCHLLCKEIQGYDKQ
;
A
#
# COMPACT_ATOMS: atom_id res chain seq x y z
N PRO A 1 18.71 -22.47 3.81
CA PRO A 1 18.50 -21.01 3.73
C PRO A 1 19.70 -20.26 4.29
N VAL A 2 20.21 -19.29 3.55
CA VAL A 2 21.33 -18.44 3.96
C VAL A 2 20.91 -17.47 5.06
N ARG A 3 19.61 -17.11 5.10
CA ARG A 3 19.02 -16.19 6.07
C ARG A 3 17.59 -16.60 6.38
N LYS A 4 17.27 -16.78 7.65
CA LYS A 4 15.91 -17.08 8.12
C LYS A 4 15.38 -15.87 8.87
N ARG A 5 14.59 -15.04 8.17
CA ARG A 5 13.72 -14.04 8.79
C ARG A 5 12.29 -14.44 8.54
N ARG A 6 11.46 -14.44 9.57
CA ARG A 6 10.04 -14.73 9.42
C ARG A 6 9.23 -13.46 9.67
N TYR A 7 8.65 -12.99 8.61
CA TYR A 7 7.54 -12.05 8.61
C TYR A 7 6.39 -12.73 7.88
N VAL A 8 5.17 -12.48 8.23
CA VAL A 8 4.00 -13.13 7.61
C VAL A 8 3.61 -12.57 6.22
N PHE A 9 4.41 -11.67 5.65
CA PHE A 9 4.09 -11.05 4.35
C PHE A 9 4.11 -12.06 3.19
N SER A 10 4.99 -13.05 3.21
CA SER A 10 4.96 -14.12 2.19
C SER A 10 3.68 -14.92 2.25
N GLU A 11 3.19 -15.18 3.45
CA GLU A 11 1.92 -15.86 3.68
C GLU A 11 0.72 -15.05 3.21
N THR A 12 0.74 -13.70 3.37
CA THR A 12 -0.35 -12.85 2.86
C THR A 12 -0.43 -12.93 1.34
N PHE A 13 0.69 -12.82 0.64
CA PHE A 13 0.73 -12.99 -0.82
C PHE A 13 0.33 -14.38 -1.29
N ALA A 14 0.72 -15.42 -0.56
CA ALA A 14 0.30 -16.79 -0.86
C ALA A 14 -1.23 -16.97 -0.67
N ALA A 15 -1.81 -16.37 0.36
CA ALA A 15 -3.25 -16.38 0.59
C ALA A 15 -4.01 -15.64 -0.53
N ILE A 16 -3.53 -14.45 -0.94
CA ILE A 16 -4.08 -13.72 -2.09
C ILE A 16 -4.02 -14.57 -3.36
N ALA A 17 -2.87 -15.17 -3.66
CA ALA A 17 -2.69 -16.00 -4.84
C ALA A 17 -3.64 -17.22 -4.86
N MET A 18 -3.82 -17.88 -3.72
CA MET A 18 -4.77 -18.99 -3.58
C MET A 18 -6.21 -18.53 -3.81
N ALA A 19 -6.61 -17.40 -3.24
CA ALA A 19 -7.95 -16.84 -3.42
C ALA A 19 -8.22 -16.49 -4.89
N GLN A 20 -7.31 -15.77 -5.53
CA GLN A 20 -7.45 -15.39 -6.94
C GLN A 20 -7.40 -16.61 -7.88
N TYR A 21 -6.56 -17.61 -7.57
CA TYR A 21 -6.56 -18.87 -8.32
C TYR A 21 -7.87 -19.66 -8.16
N SER A 22 -8.48 -19.61 -6.99
CA SER A 22 -9.80 -20.23 -6.77
C SER A 22 -10.86 -19.61 -7.68
N ILE A 23 -10.87 -18.29 -7.84
CA ILE A 23 -11.77 -17.56 -8.75
C ILE A 23 -11.50 -17.97 -10.20
N ALA A 24 -10.24 -17.88 -10.63
CA ALA A 24 -9.86 -18.13 -12.01
C ALA A 24 -10.08 -19.58 -12.46
N SER A 25 -9.87 -20.56 -11.57
CA SER A 25 -10.00 -21.99 -11.88
C SER A 25 -11.37 -22.60 -11.54
N GLY A 26 -12.20 -21.89 -10.77
CA GLY A 26 -13.44 -22.42 -10.18
C GLY A 26 -13.21 -23.44 -9.05
N ASN A 27 -11.96 -23.70 -8.65
CA ASN A 27 -11.64 -24.68 -7.62
C ASN A 27 -11.70 -24.08 -6.21
N LYS A 28 -12.84 -24.27 -5.55
CA LYS A 28 -13.12 -23.72 -4.21
C LYS A 28 -12.18 -24.17 -3.11
N SER A 29 -11.47 -25.30 -3.27
CA SER A 29 -10.51 -25.79 -2.26
C SER A 29 -9.36 -24.80 -2.01
N TYR A 30 -9.03 -23.97 -3.00
CA TYR A 30 -8.01 -22.93 -2.85
C TYR A 30 -8.50 -21.74 -2.02
N ALA A 31 -9.77 -21.38 -2.11
CA ALA A 31 -10.37 -20.36 -1.22
C ALA A 31 -10.34 -20.84 0.25
N GLU A 32 -10.67 -22.10 0.52
CA GLU A 32 -10.57 -22.68 1.87
C GLU A 32 -9.12 -22.64 2.41
N LYS A 33 -8.15 -22.98 1.56
CA LYS A 33 -6.72 -22.89 1.91
C LYS A 33 -6.30 -21.44 2.20
N ALA A 34 -6.78 -20.49 1.40
CA ALA A 34 -6.51 -19.06 1.62
C ALA A 34 -7.03 -18.58 2.99
N VAL A 35 -8.28 -18.94 3.35
CA VAL A 35 -8.86 -18.62 4.67
C VAL A 35 -8.09 -19.30 5.80
N LYS A 36 -7.73 -20.56 5.64
CA LYS A 36 -6.93 -21.29 6.66
C LYS A 36 -5.59 -20.60 6.88
N LEU A 37 -4.89 -20.23 5.80
CA LEU A 37 -3.61 -19.52 5.90
C LEU A 37 -3.78 -18.14 6.52
N PHE A 38 -4.85 -17.42 6.16
CA PHE A 38 -5.16 -16.12 6.75
C PHE A 38 -5.42 -16.21 8.27
N LYS A 39 -6.18 -17.21 8.73
CA LYS A 39 -6.37 -17.46 10.16
C LYS A 39 -5.05 -17.77 10.88
N GLN A 40 -4.11 -18.43 10.21
CA GLN A 40 -2.77 -18.65 10.76
C GLN A 40 -1.94 -17.35 10.82
N ILE A 41 -2.05 -16.47 9.83
CA ILE A 41 -1.44 -15.14 9.86
C ILE A 41 -1.95 -14.36 11.08
N LEU A 42 -3.28 -14.37 11.33
CA LEU A 42 -3.88 -13.72 12.48
C LEU A 42 -3.42 -14.33 13.81
N TYR A 43 -3.23 -15.64 13.86
CA TYR A 43 -2.63 -16.30 15.03
C TYR A 43 -1.23 -15.73 15.30
N TYR A 44 -0.37 -15.62 14.29
CA TYR A 44 0.96 -15.06 14.46
C TYR A 44 0.95 -13.58 14.86
N LYS A 45 0.00 -12.81 14.32
CA LYS A 45 -0.18 -11.41 14.72
C LYS A 45 -0.54 -11.26 16.21
N ASN A 46 -1.46 -12.10 16.68
CA ASN A 46 -2.12 -11.92 17.97
C ASN A 46 -1.49 -12.72 19.11
N THR A 47 -0.50 -13.59 18.81
CA THR A 47 0.13 -14.44 19.82
C THR A 47 1.54 -13.92 20.14
N PRO A 48 1.77 -13.32 21.33
CA PRO A 48 3.09 -12.89 21.74
C PRO A 48 4.11 -14.06 21.67
N GLY A 49 5.27 -13.80 21.11
CA GLY A 49 6.35 -14.81 20.99
C GLY A 49 6.17 -15.82 19.84
N ALA A 50 5.04 -15.83 19.12
CA ALA A 50 4.85 -16.72 17.97
C ALA A 50 5.76 -16.36 16.77
N LEU A 51 6.19 -15.10 16.68
CA LEU A 51 7.21 -14.62 15.75
C LEU A 51 8.31 -13.90 16.53
N GLU A 52 9.51 -13.90 15.96
CA GLU A 52 10.60 -13.08 16.47
C GLU A 52 10.20 -11.58 16.40
N PRO A 53 10.50 -10.80 17.46
CA PRO A 53 10.16 -9.39 17.49
C PRO A 53 10.86 -8.64 16.34
N LYS A 54 10.14 -7.74 15.69
CA LYS A 54 10.68 -6.87 14.63
C LYS A 54 11.73 -5.89 15.16
N PHE A 55 11.52 -5.42 16.37
CA PHE A 55 12.39 -4.45 17.04
C PHE A 55 13.26 -5.15 18.09
N ARG A 56 14.40 -4.53 18.38
CA ARG A 56 15.31 -5.00 19.42
C ARG A 56 14.64 -4.98 20.80
N GLU A 57 15.13 -5.82 21.69
CA GLU A 57 14.75 -5.79 23.09
C GLU A 57 14.89 -4.36 23.69
N GLY A 58 13.89 -3.92 24.46
CA GLY A 58 13.84 -2.58 25.05
C GLY A 58 13.30 -1.48 24.12
N PHE A 59 13.03 -1.75 22.84
CA PHE A 59 12.34 -0.83 21.94
C PHE A 59 10.95 -1.40 21.59
N VAL A 60 9.98 -1.08 22.42
CA VAL A 60 8.61 -1.57 22.24
C VAL A 60 7.87 -0.66 21.26
N ALA A 61 7.59 -1.18 20.08
CA ALA A 61 6.94 -0.43 19.00
C ALA A 61 6.17 -1.36 18.07
N LYS A 62 5.25 -0.81 17.29
CA LYS A 62 4.53 -1.52 16.23
C LYS A 62 4.61 -0.77 14.90
N GLY A 63 4.50 -1.52 13.81
CA GLY A 63 4.62 -0.98 12.45
C GLY A 63 3.30 -0.91 11.72
N HIS A 64 3.13 0.12 10.91
CA HIS A 64 1.96 0.38 10.05
C HIS A 64 1.70 -0.74 9.03
N SER A 65 2.75 -1.30 8.45
CA SER A 65 2.68 -2.27 7.35
C SER A 65 1.78 -3.48 7.63
N PHE A 66 1.62 -3.86 8.90
CA PHE A 66 0.76 -4.99 9.25
C PHE A 66 -0.73 -4.65 9.08
N CYS A 67 -1.18 -3.47 9.54
CA CYS A 67 -2.56 -3.01 9.34
C CYS A 67 -2.85 -2.89 7.84
N MET A 68 -1.96 -2.27 7.09
CA MET A 68 -2.08 -2.07 5.64
C MET A 68 -2.29 -3.39 4.89
N ILE A 69 -1.37 -4.35 5.05
CA ILE A 69 -1.42 -5.60 4.27
C ILE A 69 -2.63 -6.47 4.62
N LEU A 70 -3.13 -6.42 5.85
CA LEU A 70 -4.30 -7.20 6.26
C LEU A 70 -5.59 -6.67 5.66
N ILE A 71 -5.71 -5.37 5.39
CA ILE A 71 -6.86 -4.79 4.68
C ILE A 71 -6.97 -5.41 3.29
N ASP A 72 -5.90 -5.32 2.47
CA ASP A 72 -5.93 -5.85 1.10
C ASP A 72 -6.02 -7.38 1.08
N THR A 73 -5.25 -8.09 1.93
CA THR A 73 -5.29 -9.55 1.98
C THR A 73 -6.69 -10.06 2.28
N ALA A 74 -7.37 -9.50 3.28
CA ALA A 74 -8.72 -9.90 3.63
C ALA A 74 -9.73 -9.53 2.51
N ALA A 75 -9.59 -8.36 1.89
CA ALA A 75 -10.43 -7.95 0.76
C ALA A 75 -10.29 -8.90 -0.43
N ARG A 76 -9.06 -9.27 -0.81
CA ARG A 76 -8.81 -10.23 -1.93
C ARG A 76 -9.34 -11.63 -1.64
N ILE A 77 -9.24 -12.12 -0.39
CA ILE A 77 -9.81 -13.43 -0.03
C ILE A 77 -11.33 -13.39 -0.04
N ARG A 78 -11.94 -12.29 0.43
CA ARG A 78 -13.40 -12.09 0.45
C ARG A 78 -14.03 -12.14 -0.96
N GLU A 79 -13.29 -11.82 -2.00
CA GLU A 79 -13.76 -12.00 -3.39
C GLU A 79 -14.03 -13.47 -3.75
N ALA A 80 -13.34 -14.40 -3.11
CA ALA A 80 -13.45 -15.84 -3.40
C ALA A 80 -14.35 -16.59 -2.42
N VAL A 81 -14.56 -16.08 -1.21
CA VAL A 81 -15.28 -16.79 -0.14
C VAL A 81 -15.83 -15.80 0.90
N ASP A 82 -17.05 -16.04 1.34
CA ASP A 82 -17.69 -15.29 2.42
C ASP A 82 -17.32 -15.94 3.78
N ASP A 83 -16.37 -15.32 4.50
CA ASP A 83 -16.03 -15.69 5.89
C ASP A 83 -16.02 -14.40 6.74
N PRO A 84 -16.83 -14.31 7.80
CA PRO A 84 -16.93 -13.10 8.62
C PRO A 84 -15.61 -12.60 9.23
N VAL A 85 -14.61 -13.48 9.34
CA VAL A 85 -13.28 -13.09 9.84
C VAL A 85 -12.62 -12.05 8.95
N LEU A 86 -12.90 -12.07 7.65
CA LEU A 86 -12.29 -11.19 6.65
C LEU A 86 -12.75 -9.74 6.84
N THR A 87 -14.07 -9.54 6.85
CA THR A 87 -14.64 -8.19 7.05
C THR A 87 -14.28 -7.65 8.43
N ARG A 88 -14.37 -8.47 9.49
CA ARG A 88 -13.96 -8.07 10.83
C ARG A 88 -12.48 -7.63 10.87
N GLN A 89 -11.58 -8.37 10.21
CA GLN A 89 -10.17 -7.99 10.20
C GLN A 89 -9.91 -6.68 9.44
N ILE A 90 -10.66 -6.42 8.36
CA ILE A 90 -10.60 -5.13 7.67
C ILE A 90 -11.00 -4.00 8.64
N ASP A 91 -12.12 -4.16 9.34
CA ASP A 91 -12.61 -3.16 10.30
C ASP A 91 -11.61 -2.91 11.43
N GLU A 92 -11.06 -3.98 12.02
CA GLU A 92 -10.04 -3.89 13.07
C GLU A 92 -8.78 -3.18 12.57
N SER A 93 -8.31 -3.51 11.37
CA SER A 93 -7.11 -2.90 10.79
C SER A 93 -7.32 -1.40 10.49
N ILE A 94 -8.46 -1.01 9.95
CA ILE A 94 -8.80 0.40 9.70
C ILE A 94 -8.94 1.15 11.03
N ALA A 95 -9.58 0.55 12.03
CA ALA A 95 -9.71 1.16 13.36
C ALA A 95 -8.35 1.36 14.04
N GLU A 96 -7.45 0.37 13.97
CA GLU A 96 -6.09 0.47 14.49
C GLU A 96 -5.28 1.53 13.75
N LEU A 97 -5.32 1.53 12.42
CA LEU A 97 -4.68 2.53 11.59
C LEU A 97 -5.10 3.95 12.00
N ARG A 98 -6.40 4.18 12.10
CA ARG A 98 -6.97 5.49 12.43
C ARG A 98 -6.61 5.95 13.83
N ARG A 99 -6.65 5.05 14.81
CA ARG A 99 -6.35 5.35 16.21
C ARG A 99 -4.87 5.59 16.45
N ASP A 100 -4.00 4.77 15.86
CA ASP A 100 -2.61 4.67 16.27
C ASP A 100 -1.63 5.31 15.28
N PHE A 101 -1.85 5.18 13.97
CA PHE A 101 -0.89 5.58 12.95
C PHE A 101 -1.22 6.91 12.25
N MET A 102 -2.50 7.29 12.14
CA MET A 102 -2.87 8.61 11.64
C MET A 102 -2.51 9.68 12.67
N LYS A 103 -1.69 10.64 12.26
CA LYS A 103 -1.23 11.76 13.11
C LYS A 103 -1.65 13.10 12.49
N PRO A 104 -2.82 13.63 12.86
CA PRO A 104 -3.33 14.89 12.33
C PRO A 104 -2.39 16.07 12.54
N GLU A 105 -1.65 16.10 13.65
CA GLU A 105 -0.67 17.11 13.98
C GLU A 105 0.50 17.20 12.99
N PHE A 106 0.82 16.08 12.32
CA PHE A 106 1.81 16.00 11.27
C PHE A 106 1.20 15.88 9.88
N LYS A 107 -0.13 15.72 9.78
CA LYS A 107 -0.83 15.35 8.55
C LYS A 107 -0.15 14.15 7.88
N ALA A 108 0.03 13.07 8.60
CA ALA A 108 0.80 11.92 8.15
C ALA A 108 0.30 10.60 8.75
N ILE A 109 0.63 9.50 8.05
CA ILE A 109 0.69 8.15 8.59
C ILE A 109 2.14 7.88 8.96
N LEU A 110 2.41 7.52 10.23
CA LEU A 110 3.74 7.15 10.66
C LEU A 110 3.99 5.66 10.48
N GLU A 111 5.20 5.30 10.03
CA GLU A 111 5.59 3.88 9.82
C GLU A 111 5.75 3.11 11.13
N THR A 112 6.06 3.79 12.23
CA THR A 112 6.33 3.17 13.54
C THR A 112 5.79 4.05 14.66
N VAL A 113 5.05 3.42 15.56
CA VAL A 113 4.48 4.07 16.75
C VAL A 113 4.69 3.19 17.99
N GLY A 114 4.48 3.72 19.16
CA GLY A 114 4.42 2.94 20.40
C GLY A 114 3.26 1.94 20.39
N PRO A 115 3.22 1.02 21.36
CA PRO A 115 2.22 -0.06 21.40
C PRO A 115 0.77 0.44 21.44
N ASN A 116 0.50 1.60 22.03
CA ASN A 116 -0.82 2.21 22.07
C ASN A 116 -0.95 3.41 21.11
N GLY A 117 -0.10 3.50 20.12
CA GLY A 117 -0.10 4.59 19.14
C GLY A 117 0.70 5.82 19.57
N GLU A 118 1.49 5.77 20.62
CA GLU A 118 2.29 6.90 21.09
C GLU A 118 3.31 7.34 20.02
N PHE A 119 3.49 8.65 19.85
CA PHE A 119 4.54 9.20 19.02
C PHE A 119 5.91 8.94 19.63
N ILE A 120 6.82 8.36 18.85
CA ILE A 120 8.20 8.10 19.28
C ILE A 120 9.11 9.09 18.54
N ASP A 121 9.70 10.06 19.25
CA ASP A 121 10.62 11.05 18.66
C ASP A 121 12.02 10.44 18.39
N SER A 122 12.04 9.46 17.50
CA SER A 122 13.24 8.81 16.97
C SER A 122 13.13 8.72 15.47
N ILE A 123 14.22 8.40 14.77
CA ILE A 123 14.18 8.27 13.30
C ILE A 123 13.06 7.31 12.85
N PRO A 124 12.93 6.06 13.36
CA PRO A 124 11.85 5.17 12.97
C PRO A 124 10.46 5.74 13.25
N GLY A 125 10.27 6.37 14.41
CA GLY A 125 8.97 6.91 14.81
C GLY A 125 8.56 8.21 14.11
N ARG A 126 9.51 8.92 13.48
CA ARG A 126 9.23 10.10 12.64
C ARG A 126 9.11 9.77 11.16
N THR A 127 9.43 8.53 10.77
CA THR A 127 9.44 8.12 9.36
C THR A 127 8.04 8.05 8.80
N ILE A 128 7.85 8.72 7.66
CA ILE A 128 6.72 8.60 6.76
C ILE A 128 7.19 7.85 5.53
N ASN A 129 6.44 6.85 5.09
CA ASN A 129 6.58 6.27 3.74
C ASN A 129 5.37 6.71 2.91
N PRO A 130 5.51 7.73 2.05
CA PRO A 130 4.40 8.20 1.24
C PRO A 130 3.78 7.11 0.37
N GLY A 131 4.60 6.19 -0.16
CA GLY A 131 4.12 5.05 -0.96
C GLY A 131 3.20 4.13 -0.17
N HIS A 132 3.59 3.67 1.02
CA HIS A 132 2.75 2.85 1.89
C HIS A 132 1.47 3.57 2.31
N SER A 133 1.57 4.85 2.62
CA SER A 133 0.40 5.65 3.00
C SER A 133 -0.59 5.81 1.84
N ILE A 134 -0.09 6.04 0.62
CA ILE A 134 -0.90 6.11 -0.60
C ILE A 134 -1.54 4.74 -0.91
N GLU A 135 -0.78 3.65 -0.76
CA GLU A 135 -1.30 2.29 -0.91
C GLU A 135 -2.44 2.02 0.09
N THR A 136 -2.24 2.38 1.34
CA THR A 136 -3.30 2.30 2.37
C THR A 136 -4.52 3.13 2.01
N ALA A 137 -4.34 4.33 1.46
CA ALA A 137 -5.44 5.20 1.06
C ALA A 137 -6.36 4.52 0.05
N TRP A 138 -5.80 3.91 -0.99
CA TRP A 138 -6.65 3.27 -1.99
C TRP A 138 -7.22 1.92 -1.51
N PHE A 139 -6.56 1.17 -0.63
CA PHE A 139 -7.18 0.01 0.01
C PHE A 139 -8.46 0.39 0.77
N ILE A 140 -8.43 1.52 1.47
CA ILE A 140 -9.60 2.04 2.18
C ILE A 140 -10.65 2.61 1.22
N LEU A 141 -10.26 3.28 0.13
CA LEU A 141 -11.19 3.75 -0.89
C LEU A 141 -11.88 2.59 -1.62
N GLU A 142 -11.16 1.51 -1.91
CA GLU A 142 -11.73 0.30 -2.47
C GLU A 142 -12.73 -0.35 -1.50
N GLU A 143 -12.40 -0.40 -0.21
CA GLU A 143 -13.33 -0.87 0.81
C GLU A 143 -14.56 0.05 0.94
N ALA A 144 -14.37 1.36 0.86
CA ALA A 144 -15.48 2.31 0.81
C ALA A 144 -16.40 2.03 -0.38
N LYS A 145 -15.83 1.79 -1.56
CA LYS A 145 -16.56 1.42 -2.77
C LYS A 145 -17.32 0.10 -2.59
N HIS A 146 -16.69 -0.93 -2.03
CA HIS A 146 -17.33 -2.21 -1.72
C HIS A 146 -18.53 -2.04 -0.80
N ARG A 147 -18.52 -1.03 0.08
CA ARG A 147 -19.64 -0.65 0.97
C ARG A 147 -20.47 0.49 0.42
N ASN A 148 -20.68 0.55 -0.89
CA ASN A 148 -21.49 1.58 -1.56
C ASN A 148 -21.02 3.01 -1.27
N TRP A 149 -19.72 3.24 -1.30
CA TRP A 149 -19.05 4.50 -1.00
C TRP A 149 -19.34 5.01 0.42
N ASP A 150 -19.20 4.11 1.42
CA ASP A 150 -19.31 4.50 2.82
C ASP A 150 -18.62 5.84 3.08
N PRO A 151 -19.36 6.86 3.58
CA PRO A 151 -18.81 8.22 3.67
C PRO A 151 -17.66 8.36 4.66
N GLN A 152 -17.61 7.54 5.71
CA GLN A 152 -16.55 7.60 6.70
C GLN A 152 -15.26 6.99 6.14
N LEU A 153 -15.34 5.84 5.51
CA LEU A 153 -14.19 5.20 4.85
C LEU A 153 -13.66 6.05 3.71
N LYS A 154 -14.55 6.60 2.89
CA LYS A 154 -14.19 7.55 1.83
C LYS A 154 -13.42 8.74 2.38
N GLN A 155 -13.92 9.36 3.45
CA GLN A 155 -13.23 10.50 4.06
C GLN A 155 -11.84 10.12 4.60
N ILE A 156 -11.69 8.95 5.23
CA ILE A 156 -10.40 8.45 5.72
C ILE A 156 -9.42 8.28 4.56
N GLY A 157 -9.81 7.55 3.51
CA GLY A 157 -8.96 7.29 2.35
C GLY A 157 -8.51 8.58 1.66
N LEU A 158 -9.43 9.52 1.42
CA LEU A 158 -9.11 10.82 0.82
C LEU A 158 -8.20 11.66 1.71
N THR A 159 -8.39 11.64 3.02
CA THR A 159 -7.53 12.36 3.97
C THR A 159 -6.10 11.81 3.90
N ILE A 160 -5.95 10.49 3.94
CA ILE A 160 -4.63 9.85 3.86
C ILE A 160 -3.96 10.18 2.52
N LEU A 161 -4.67 10.05 1.41
CA LEU A 161 -4.13 10.37 0.08
C LEU A 161 -3.63 11.82 -0.01
N ASN A 162 -4.44 12.77 0.44
CA ASN A 162 -4.06 14.19 0.40
C ASN A 162 -2.81 14.47 1.25
N TRP A 163 -2.75 13.94 2.49
CA TRP A 163 -1.58 14.09 3.35
C TRP A 163 -0.33 13.46 2.72
N SER A 164 -0.48 12.25 2.20
CA SER A 164 0.64 11.49 1.62
C SER A 164 1.15 12.11 0.33
N TRP A 165 0.28 12.74 -0.44
CA TRP A 165 0.68 13.51 -1.62
C TRP A 165 1.48 14.75 -1.24
N GLU A 166 1.06 15.51 -0.23
CA GLU A 166 1.81 16.67 0.28
C GLU A 166 3.22 16.29 0.74
N TRP A 167 3.36 15.14 1.41
CA TRP A 167 4.65 14.65 1.88
C TRP A 167 5.51 14.03 0.77
N GLY A 168 4.91 13.33 -0.15
CA GLY A 168 5.61 12.49 -1.11
C GLY A 168 5.91 13.15 -2.44
N TRP A 169 5.03 14.01 -2.95
CA TRP A 169 5.19 14.61 -4.26
C TRP A 169 6.36 15.59 -4.29
N ASP A 170 7.34 15.30 -5.15
CA ASP A 170 8.47 16.20 -5.38
C ASP A 170 8.06 17.31 -6.35
N LYS A 171 8.00 18.54 -5.85
CA LYS A 171 7.59 19.74 -6.62
C LYS A 171 8.65 20.20 -7.63
N THR A 172 9.90 19.74 -7.48
CA THR A 172 11.02 20.15 -8.33
C THR A 172 11.17 19.23 -9.54
N HIS A 173 11.19 17.92 -9.30
CA HIS A 173 11.48 16.93 -10.33
C HIS A 173 10.30 16.00 -10.63
N GLY A 174 9.21 16.09 -9.85
CA GLY A 174 8.07 15.19 -9.94
C GLY A 174 8.31 13.83 -9.30
N GLY A 175 7.23 13.04 -9.20
CA GLY A 175 7.24 11.71 -8.63
C GLY A 175 7.14 11.66 -7.11
N ILE A 176 6.80 10.48 -6.59
CA ILE A 176 6.68 10.21 -5.16
C ILE A 176 8.03 9.76 -4.61
N THR A 177 8.54 10.48 -3.61
CA THR A 177 9.76 10.15 -2.88
C THR A 177 9.54 9.03 -1.88
N TYR A 178 10.62 8.34 -1.46
CA TYR A 178 10.50 7.10 -0.69
C TYR A 178 10.23 7.31 0.79
N PHE A 179 11.07 8.10 1.50
CA PHE A 179 10.89 8.40 2.91
C PHE A 179 10.93 9.89 3.21
N ARG A 180 10.16 10.30 4.22
CA ARG A 180 10.17 11.64 4.79
C ARG A 180 10.21 11.55 6.32
N ASP A 181 10.67 12.60 6.97
CA ASP A 181 10.62 12.76 8.43
C ASP A 181 9.52 13.77 8.76
N CYS A 182 8.59 13.41 9.65
CA CYS A 182 7.43 14.25 9.98
C CYS A 182 7.79 15.59 10.66
N LYS A 183 9.05 15.75 11.06
CA LYS A 183 9.62 17.00 11.58
C LYS A 183 10.66 17.63 10.63
N ASN A 184 10.71 17.15 9.38
CA ASN A 184 11.68 17.60 8.36
C ASN A 184 13.16 17.47 8.81
N ARG A 185 13.48 16.48 9.65
CA ARG A 185 14.84 16.15 10.03
C ARG A 185 15.47 15.17 9.02
N PRO A 186 16.83 15.05 9.01
CA PRO A 186 17.49 14.07 8.16
C PRO A 186 16.99 12.64 8.41
N GLN A 187 16.83 11.88 7.33
CA GLN A 187 16.53 10.44 7.35
C GLN A 187 17.83 9.63 7.46
N GLN A 188 17.72 8.43 7.99
CA GLN A 188 18.85 7.50 8.09
C GLN A 188 19.21 6.91 6.72
N GLU A 189 18.20 6.63 5.91
CA GLU A 189 18.38 5.93 4.64
C GLU A 189 18.85 6.90 3.55
N TYR A 190 20.00 6.66 2.93
CA TYR A 190 20.55 7.53 1.87
C TYR A 190 19.64 7.59 0.62
N TRP A 191 18.78 6.56 0.44
CA TRP A 191 17.82 6.51 -0.67
C TRP A 191 16.46 7.14 -0.32
N HIS A 192 16.34 7.87 0.77
CA HIS A 192 15.08 8.40 1.28
C HIS A 192 14.34 9.30 0.29
N ASP A 193 15.05 10.02 -0.57
CA ASP A 193 14.50 10.93 -1.56
C ASP A 193 14.42 10.33 -2.98
N MET A 194 14.92 9.11 -3.16
CA MET A 194 14.83 8.41 -4.45
C MET A 194 13.37 8.08 -4.82
N LYS A 195 13.15 7.84 -6.12
CA LYS A 195 11.85 7.46 -6.66
C LYS A 195 11.91 6.00 -7.09
N PHE A 196 11.13 5.16 -6.40
CA PHE A 196 11.00 3.75 -6.71
C PHE A 196 9.73 3.52 -7.55
N TRP A 197 9.69 2.44 -8.32
CA TRP A 197 8.59 2.11 -9.24
C TRP A 197 7.24 1.96 -8.51
N TRP A 198 7.24 1.27 -7.37
CA TRP A 198 6.01 0.87 -6.71
C TRP A 198 5.23 2.05 -6.08
N PRO A 199 5.83 3.06 -5.45
CA PRO A 199 5.06 4.22 -4.98
C PRO A 199 4.37 4.98 -6.10
N GLN A 200 4.97 5.01 -7.30
CA GLN A 200 4.35 5.61 -8.46
C GLN A 200 3.12 4.78 -8.91
N CYS A 201 3.25 3.45 -8.97
CA CYS A 201 2.12 2.57 -9.30
C CYS A 201 0.95 2.77 -8.31
N GLU A 202 1.25 2.81 -7.02
CA GLU A 202 0.22 2.99 -5.98
C GLU A 202 -0.45 4.37 -6.08
N ALA A 203 0.31 5.41 -6.39
CA ALA A 203 -0.23 6.76 -6.59
C ALA A 203 -1.14 6.84 -7.83
N ILE A 204 -0.81 6.14 -8.91
CA ILE A 204 -1.67 6.04 -10.11
C ILE A 204 -3.01 5.40 -9.75
N ILE A 205 -3.02 4.31 -8.98
CA ILE A 205 -4.24 3.64 -8.53
C ILE A 205 -5.05 4.57 -7.61
N ALA A 206 -4.39 5.12 -6.57
CA ALA A 206 -5.04 5.90 -5.53
C ALA A 206 -5.74 7.16 -6.06
N THR A 207 -5.10 7.87 -6.97
CA THR A 207 -5.66 9.10 -7.57
C THR A 207 -6.89 8.79 -8.44
N LEU A 208 -6.91 7.65 -9.12
CA LEU A 208 -8.04 7.24 -9.92
C LEU A 208 -9.24 6.81 -9.05
N TYR A 209 -9.01 6.05 -7.96
CA TYR A 209 -10.04 5.75 -6.96
C TYR A 209 -10.60 7.03 -6.32
N ALA A 210 -9.74 8.01 -6.00
CA ALA A 210 -10.18 9.26 -5.41
C ALA A 210 -11.03 10.08 -6.39
N TYR A 211 -10.70 10.08 -7.69
CA TYR A 211 -11.52 10.70 -8.71
C TYR A 211 -12.87 10.01 -8.86
N GLU A 212 -12.91 8.69 -8.93
CA GLU A 212 -14.15 7.92 -8.97
C GLU A 212 -15.05 8.20 -7.76
N ALA A 213 -14.44 8.26 -6.57
CA ALA A 213 -15.16 8.49 -5.32
C ALA A 213 -15.81 9.87 -5.21
N THR A 214 -15.27 10.88 -5.92
CA THR A 214 -15.60 12.30 -5.68
C THR A 214 -16.05 13.07 -6.90
N GLY A 215 -15.61 12.68 -8.09
CA GLY A 215 -15.72 13.50 -9.30
C GLY A 215 -14.88 14.80 -9.28
N ASP A 216 -14.05 15.02 -8.23
CA ASP A 216 -13.27 16.23 -8.08
C ASP A 216 -12.08 16.26 -9.07
N PRO A 217 -12.03 17.22 -10.00
CA PRO A 217 -11.01 17.31 -11.03
C PRO A 217 -9.57 17.41 -10.48
N LYS A 218 -9.39 17.80 -9.22
CA LYS A 218 -8.05 17.83 -8.61
C LYS A 218 -7.38 16.45 -8.60
N TYR A 219 -8.16 15.36 -8.38
CA TYR A 219 -7.61 14.00 -8.38
C TYR A 219 -7.28 13.51 -9.79
N LEU A 220 -8.01 13.99 -10.79
CA LEU A 220 -7.67 13.74 -12.18
C LEU A 220 -6.37 14.46 -12.58
N GLU A 221 -6.16 15.69 -12.09
CA GLU A 221 -4.90 16.40 -12.29
C GLU A 221 -3.71 15.71 -11.59
N MET A 222 -3.90 15.26 -10.35
CA MET A 222 -2.90 14.45 -9.65
C MET A 222 -2.60 13.16 -10.42
N HIS A 223 -3.63 12.49 -10.93
CA HIS A 223 -3.49 11.29 -11.75
C HIS A 223 -2.68 11.54 -13.02
N LYS A 224 -2.96 12.64 -13.72
CA LYS A 224 -2.21 13.06 -14.91
C LYS A 224 -0.74 13.30 -14.59
N GLN A 225 -0.45 14.07 -13.55
CA GLN A 225 0.92 14.37 -13.12
C GLN A 225 1.73 13.11 -12.80
N ILE A 226 1.17 12.18 -12.04
CA ILE A 226 1.88 10.94 -11.71
C ILE A 226 2.04 10.01 -12.91
N ASN A 227 1.06 9.94 -13.82
CA ASN A 227 1.18 9.16 -15.04
C ASN A 227 2.26 9.73 -15.96
N GLU A 228 2.23 11.02 -16.25
CA GLU A 228 3.22 11.69 -17.09
C GLU A 228 4.64 11.49 -16.55
N TYR A 229 4.83 11.68 -15.24
CA TYR A 229 6.11 11.43 -14.59
C TYR A 229 6.57 9.98 -14.77
N THR A 230 5.69 9.04 -14.47
CA THR A 230 6.00 7.61 -14.40
C THR A 230 6.30 7.05 -15.77
N TYR A 231 5.40 7.28 -16.74
CA TYR A 231 5.55 6.72 -18.10
C TYR A 231 6.66 7.39 -18.93
N ALA A 232 7.08 8.59 -18.55
CA ALA A 232 8.24 9.22 -19.18
C ALA A 232 9.58 8.58 -18.75
N ARG A 233 9.64 7.92 -17.57
CA ARG A 233 10.90 7.49 -16.94
C ARG A 233 11.05 5.99 -16.74
N PHE A 234 10.03 5.35 -16.17
CA PHE A 234 10.16 3.96 -15.71
C PHE A 234 10.15 2.91 -16.82
N PRO A 235 9.26 2.97 -17.84
CA PRO A 235 9.26 1.97 -18.90
C PRO A 235 10.55 1.97 -19.71
N ASP A 236 11.18 0.81 -19.88
CA ASP A 236 12.23 0.63 -20.87
C ASP A 236 11.59 0.48 -22.26
N LYS A 237 11.82 1.48 -23.09
CA LYS A 237 11.21 1.54 -24.44
C LYS A 237 11.87 0.60 -25.45
N GLU A 238 13.08 0.12 -25.16
CA GLU A 238 13.83 -0.76 -26.06
C GLU A 238 13.57 -2.24 -25.76
N TYR A 239 13.64 -2.63 -24.47
CA TYR A 239 13.56 -4.05 -24.08
C TYR A 239 12.32 -4.39 -23.25
N GLY A 240 11.42 -3.44 -23.05
CA GLY A 240 10.23 -3.62 -22.22
C GLY A 240 10.53 -3.71 -20.73
N GLU A 241 9.47 -3.92 -19.93
CA GLU A 241 9.47 -3.85 -18.48
C GLU A 241 9.85 -2.45 -17.96
N TRP A 242 9.88 -2.25 -16.67
CA TRP A 242 10.20 -0.96 -16.04
C TRP A 242 11.50 -1.06 -15.25
N PHE A 243 12.32 -0.01 -15.30
CA PHE A 243 13.39 0.20 -14.34
C PHE A 243 12.80 0.39 -12.92
N GLY A 244 13.57 0.04 -11.89
CA GLY A 244 13.05 0.04 -10.53
C GLY A 244 13.34 1.33 -9.75
N TYR A 245 14.45 2.00 -10.05
CA TYR A 245 15.05 2.95 -9.11
C TYR A 245 15.65 4.15 -9.83
N PHE A 246 15.19 5.33 -9.46
CA PHE A 246 15.68 6.61 -9.96
C PHE A 246 16.18 7.46 -8.81
N HIS A 247 17.20 8.25 -9.05
CA HIS A 247 17.66 9.28 -8.12
C HIS A 247 16.62 10.39 -7.95
N TYR A 248 16.86 11.29 -6.99
CA TYR A 248 15.97 12.41 -6.70
C TYR A 248 15.66 13.27 -7.94
N ASP A 249 16.67 13.54 -8.75
CA ASP A 249 16.58 14.34 -9.97
C ASP A 249 15.90 13.61 -11.16
N GLY A 250 15.55 12.33 -10.98
CA GLY A 250 14.94 11.51 -12.02
C GLY A 250 15.93 10.84 -12.97
N THR A 251 17.22 10.86 -12.68
CA THR A 251 18.22 10.06 -13.41
C THR A 251 18.18 8.60 -12.96
N LEU A 252 18.46 7.66 -13.87
CA LEU A 252 18.43 6.23 -13.60
C LEU A 252 19.54 5.86 -12.61
N SER A 253 19.15 5.21 -11.50
CA SER A 253 20.11 4.78 -10.47
C SER A 253 20.79 3.45 -10.84
N GLN A 254 20.01 2.50 -11.38
CA GLN A 254 20.54 1.20 -11.80
C GLN A 254 19.66 0.60 -12.92
N PRO A 255 20.26 -0.12 -13.87
CA PRO A 255 19.52 -0.67 -15.02
C PRO A 255 18.76 -1.98 -14.71
N ALA A 256 18.91 -2.54 -13.50
CA ALA A 256 18.23 -3.77 -13.14
C ALA A 256 16.71 -3.59 -13.09
N LYS A 257 15.98 -4.44 -13.81
CA LYS A 257 14.51 -4.45 -13.89
C LYS A 257 13.86 -5.42 -12.92
N GLY A 258 14.63 -6.31 -12.32
CA GLY A 258 14.19 -7.25 -11.28
C GLY A 258 15.28 -7.50 -10.26
N ASN A 259 14.90 -7.68 -9.00
CA ASN A 259 15.79 -8.03 -7.90
C ASN A 259 14.99 -8.64 -6.75
N MET A 260 15.61 -8.81 -5.56
CA MET A 260 14.95 -9.37 -4.38
C MET A 260 13.66 -8.63 -3.97
N TYR A 261 13.56 -7.32 -4.29
CA TYR A 261 12.44 -6.46 -3.87
C TYR A 261 11.49 -6.13 -5.03
N LYS A 262 12.01 -6.03 -6.25
CA LYS A 262 11.22 -5.73 -7.45
C LYS A 262 10.85 -7.01 -8.19
N GLY A 263 9.61 -7.44 -8.02
CA GLY A 263 8.97 -8.51 -8.76
C GLY A 263 7.77 -8.01 -9.58
N PRO A 264 7.07 -8.90 -10.30
CA PRO A 264 5.96 -8.56 -11.19
C PRO A 264 4.64 -8.41 -10.39
N PHE A 265 4.60 -7.58 -9.38
CA PHE A 265 3.41 -7.39 -8.54
C PHE A 265 2.76 -6.02 -8.74
N HIS A 266 3.43 -4.93 -8.40
CA HIS A 266 2.83 -3.58 -8.42
C HIS A 266 2.42 -3.12 -9.82
N ILE A 267 3.22 -3.39 -10.85
CA ILE A 267 2.94 -2.97 -12.22
C ILE A 267 1.71 -3.69 -12.78
N PRO A 268 1.62 -5.05 -12.77
CA PRO A 268 0.42 -5.74 -13.24
C PRO A 268 -0.83 -5.38 -12.43
N ARG A 269 -0.71 -5.21 -11.11
CA ARG A 269 -1.82 -4.79 -10.25
C ARG A 269 -2.32 -3.40 -10.65
N MET A 270 -1.41 -2.45 -10.84
CA MET A 270 -1.75 -1.09 -11.26
C MET A 270 -2.47 -1.10 -12.63
N LEU A 271 -1.92 -1.80 -13.62
CA LEU A 271 -2.52 -1.88 -14.95
C LEU A 271 -3.92 -2.48 -14.91
N LEU A 272 -4.11 -3.60 -14.18
CA LEU A 272 -5.41 -4.26 -14.05
C LEU A 272 -6.42 -3.36 -13.32
N LYS A 273 -6.05 -2.81 -12.15
CA LYS A 273 -6.95 -1.96 -11.36
C LYS A 273 -7.36 -0.70 -12.13
N CYS A 274 -6.42 -0.01 -12.76
CA CYS A 274 -6.73 1.17 -13.54
C CYS A 274 -7.59 0.84 -14.77
N HIS A 275 -7.33 -0.29 -15.45
CA HIS A 275 -8.17 -0.73 -16.58
C HIS A 275 -9.64 -0.93 -16.14
N LEU A 276 -9.86 -1.63 -15.03
CA LEU A 276 -11.21 -1.87 -14.50
C LEU A 276 -11.89 -0.56 -14.06
N LEU A 277 -11.18 0.29 -13.31
CA LEU A 277 -11.70 1.58 -12.88
C LEU A 277 -12.05 2.50 -14.04
N CYS A 278 -11.21 2.56 -15.08
CA CYS A 278 -11.50 3.36 -16.27
C CYS A 278 -12.76 2.89 -16.99
N LYS A 279 -12.99 1.57 -17.09
CA LYS A 279 -14.22 1.02 -17.66
C LYS A 279 -15.46 1.46 -16.87
N GLU A 280 -15.42 1.35 -15.55
CA GLU A 280 -16.52 1.73 -14.68
C GLU A 280 -16.81 3.24 -14.76
N ILE A 281 -15.77 4.09 -14.68
CA ILE A 281 -15.89 5.56 -14.80
C ILE A 281 -16.48 5.96 -16.14
N GLN A 282 -16.10 5.28 -17.22
CA GLN A 282 -16.63 5.56 -18.57
C GLN A 282 -18.01 4.93 -18.85
N GLY A 283 -18.50 4.11 -17.92
CA GLY A 283 -19.81 3.46 -18.05
C GLY A 283 -19.86 2.30 -19.05
N TYR A 284 -18.71 1.72 -19.44
CA TYR A 284 -18.65 0.58 -20.37
C TYR A 284 -19.31 -0.70 -19.82
N ASP A 285 -19.44 -0.84 -18.51
CA ASP A 285 -20.06 -2.01 -17.87
C ASP A 285 -21.58 -1.87 -17.69
N LYS A 286 -22.20 -0.83 -18.26
CA LYS A 286 -23.66 -0.58 -18.21
C LYS A 286 -24.39 -0.97 -19.50
N GLN A 287 -23.72 -1.66 -20.43
CA GLN A 287 -24.32 -2.17 -21.66
C GLN A 287 -24.57 -3.66 -21.62
#